data_0f508ccb89abc8460c30ccea993dc8f3
#
_entry.id   0f508ccb89abc8460c30ccea993dc8f3
#
_cell.length_a   1.000
_cell.length_b   1.000
_cell.length_c   1.000
_cell.angle_alpha   90.00
_cell.angle_beta   90.00
_cell.angle_gamma   90.00
#
_symmetry.space_group_name_H-M   'P 1'
#
loop_
_entity.id
_entity.type
_entity.pdbx_description
1 polymer ?
#
loop_
_entity_poly.entity_id
_entity_poly.type
_entity_poly.pdbx_seq_one_letter_code
_entity_poly.pdbx_strand_id
1 'polypeptide(L)'
;MKLKLSIYIFYIKKFFIKNIITICCMLFLSACNTTNLKNYSSNPNDPFEETNRKVHAFNKHIDKTTLKPASKVYGNVIPRPIRLGAANFHENMQEPKRFVNHLGQAEFIKATTDVTRFVINSSVGIFGIFDVASRISLFSDDTEFDETSAYWGFPVGPYLELPFVGPSSIRGSISMLVDYTLNPMSLLSGPAEGASLITFNALNILNKRHEFGTMVDTILYNSLDSYYSTRSTYLQTRINE
;
A
#
# COMPACT_ATOMS: atom_id res chain seq x y z
N MET A 1 -41.53 11.19 -2.47
CA MET A 1 -41.06 10.60 -3.74
C MET A 1 -39.53 10.44 -3.77
N LYS A 2 -38.77 11.44 -3.33
CA LYS A 2 -37.28 11.40 -3.34
C LYS A 2 -36.64 10.28 -2.48
N LEU A 3 -37.23 9.94 -1.33
CA LEU A 3 -36.67 8.90 -0.42
C LEU A 3 -36.74 7.49 -1.01
N LYS A 4 -37.83 7.12 -1.71
CA LYS A 4 -37.95 5.81 -2.38
C LYS A 4 -36.96 5.66 -3.54
N LEU A 5 -36.68 6.74 -4.25
CA LEU A 5 -35.71 6.74 -5.36
C LEU A 5 -34.27 6.52 -4.86
N SER A 6 -33.91 7.14 -3.73
CA SER A 6 -32.58 6.98 -3.09
C SER A 6 -32.34 5.53 -2.63
N ILE A 7 -33.34 4.91 -2.03
CA ILE A 7 -33.28 3.50 -1.60
C ILE A 7 -33.14 2.57 -2.81
N TYR A 8 -33.85 2.83 -3.89
CA TYR A 8 -33.80 2.02 -5.11
C TYR A 8 -32.41 2.10 -5.79
N ILE A 9 -31.83 3.30 -5.84
CA ILE A 9 -30.47 3.53 -6.36
C ILE A 9 -29.42 2.80 -5.49
N PHE A 10 -29.61 2.79 -4.16
CA PHE A 10 -28.71 2.08 -3.25
C PHE A 10 -28.75 0.55 -3.49
N TYR A 11 -29.92 -0.05 -3.67
CA TYR A 11 -30.05 -1.47 -3.98
C TYR A 11 -29.48 -1.85 -5.35
N ILE A 12 -29.69 -1.02 -6.37
CA ILE A 12 -29.11 -1.22 -7.70
C ILE A 12 -27.56 -1.17 -7.62
N LYS A 13 -26.96 -0.19 -6.93
CA LYS A 13 -25.51 -0.11 -6.75
C LYS A 13 -24.96 -1.34 -6.00
N LYS A 14 -25.62 -1.78 -4.94
CA LYS A 14 -25.21 -2.96 -4.18
C LYS A 14 -25.28 -4.24 -5.04
N PHE A 15 -26.30 -4.36 -5.89
CA PHE A 15 -26.45 -5.47 -6.84
C PHE A 15 -25.35 -5.46 -7.90
N PHE A 16 -25.03 -4.30 -8.49
CA PHE A 16 -23.95 -4.17 -9.47
C PHE A 16 -22.55 -4.46 -8.88
N ILE A 17 -22.26 -3.94 -7.69
CA ILE A 17 -20.98 -4.19 -6.99
C ILE A 17 -20.83 -5.68 -6.69
N LYS A 18 -21.89 -6.34 -6.17
CA LYS A 18 -21.87 -7.78 -5.90
C LYS A 18 -21.61 -8.59 -7.18
N ASN A 19 -22.23 -8.24 -8.29
CA ASN A 19 -22.05 -8.94 -9.56
C ASN A 19 -20.64 -8.69 -10.15
N ILE A 20 -20.10 -7.48 -10.06
CA ILE A 20 -18.73 -7.18 -10.48
C ILE A 20 -17.72 -7.98 -9.67
N ILE A 21 -17.86 -8.06 -8.34
CA ILE A 21 -17.00 -8.88 -7.48
C ILE A 21 -17.10 -10.35 -7.86
N THR A 22 -18.31 -10.86 -8.11
CA THR A 22 -18.53 -12.25 -8.53
C THR A 22 -17.90 -12.54 -9.90
N ILE A 23 -18.03 -11.63 -10.85
CA ILE A 23 -17.42 -11.74 -12.20
C ILE A 23 -15.89 -11.65 -12.10
N CYS A 24 -15.33 -10.74 -11.28
CA CYS A 24 -13.91 -10.70 -10.99
C CYS A 24 -13.40 -12.02 -10.38
N CYS A 25 -14.08 -12.54 -9.35
CA CYS A 25 -13.74 -13.84 -8.77
C CYS A 25 -13.80 -14.99 -9.80
N MET A 26 -14.81 -15.00 -10.69
CA MET A 26 -14.91 -16.00 -11.75
C MET A 26 -13.80 -15.85 -12.80
N LEU A 27 -13.38 -14.64 -13.14
CA LEU A 27 -12.26 -14.39 -14.04
C LEU A 27 -10.93 -14.84 -13.44
N PHE A 28 -10.74 -14.66 -12.11
CA PHE A 28 -9.57 -15.20 -11.41
C PHE A 28 -9.56 -16.73 -11.37
N LEU A 29 -10.71 -17.38 -11.22
CA LEU A 29 -10.82 -18.84 -11.23
C LEU A 29 -10.63 -19.43 -12.63
N SER A 30 -10.96 -18.72 -13.71
CA SER A 30 -10.74 -19.16 -15.09
C SER A 30 -9.28 -18.97 -15.54
N ALA A 31 -8.49 -18.12 -14.89
CA ALA A 31 -7.06 -17.96 -15.14
C ALA A 31 -6.24 -19.19 -14.67
N CYS A 32 -6.82 -20.09 -13.87
CA CYS A 32 -6.25 -21.40 -13.54
C CYS A 32 -6.40 -22.44 -14.64
N ASN A 33 -6.68 -22.06 -15.88
CA ASN A 33 -6.69 -23.00 -16.99
C ASN A 33 -5.24 -23.29 -17.41
N THR A 34 -4.86 -24.53 -17.25
CA THR A 34 -3.60 -25.20 -17.57
C THR A 34 -2.96 -24.72 -18.86
N THR A 35 -2.30 -23.57 -18.83
CA THR A 35 -1.27 -23.26 -19.82
C THR A 35 -0.02 -24.01 -19.41
N ASN A 36 0.42 -24.91 -20.29
CA ASN A 36 1.63 -25.72 -20.21
C ASN A 36 2.68 -25.24 -19.20
N LEU A 37 2.76 -25.93 -18.07
CA LEU A 37 3.80 -25.77 -17.03
C LEU A 37 5.24 -26.09 -17.52
N LYS A 38 5.48 -26.10 -18.84
CA LYS A 38 6.79 -26.40 -19.44
C LYS A 38 7.78 -25.24 -19.40
N ASN A 39 7.35 -24.03 -19.05
CA ASN A 39 8.26 -22.88 -18.83
C ASN A 39 8.27 -22.46 -17.37
N TYR A 40 8.34 -23.41 -16.45
CA TYR A 40 8.62 -23.12 -15.05
C TYR A 40 10.01 -22.48 -15.00
N SER A 41 10.10 -21.25 -14.54
CA SER A 41 11.37 -20.58 -14.28
C SER A 41 12.32 -21.58 -13.59
N SER A 42 13.55 -21.68 -14.04
CA SER A 42 14.57 -22.53 -13.46
C SER A 42 14.94 -22.13 -12.02
N ASN A 43 14.36 -21.07 -11.51
CA ASN A 43 14.53 -20.54 -10.16
C ASN A 43 13.32 -20.93 -9.28
N PRO A 44 13.43 -21.92 -8.38
CA PRO A 44 12.33 -22.34 -7.50
C PRO A 44 11.82 -21.24 -6.58
N ASN A 45 12.60 -20.18 -6.36
CA ASN A 45 12.22 -19.04 -5.52
C ASN A 45 11.47 -17.95 -6.29
N ASP A 46 11.29 -18.08 -7.61
CA ASP A 46 10.58 -17.09 -8.44
C ASP A 46 9.83 -17.77 -9.59
N PRO A 47 8.76 -18.50 -9.28
CA PRO A 47 8.00 -19.24 -10.28
C PRO A 47 7.30 -18.34 -11.31
N PHE A 48 7.13 -17.06 -11.02
CA PHE A 48 6.44 -16.09 -11.86
C PHE A 48 7.40 -15.08 -12.53
N GLU A 49 8.73 -15.37 -12.57
CA GLU A 49 9.76 -14.43 -13.03
C GLU A 49 9.43 -13.80 -14.39
N GLU A 50 8.98 -14.56 -15.37
CA GLU A 50 8.68 -14.03 -16.71
C GLU A 50 7.57 -12.98 -16.67
N THR A 51 6.50 -13.24 -15.90
CA THR A 51 5.38 -12.31 -15.72
C THR A 51 5.80 -11.11 -14.89
N ASN A 52 6.50 -11.36 -13.78
CA ASN A 52 7.01 -10.33 -12.88
C ASN A 52 7.94 -9.34 -13.61
N ARG A 53 8.83 -9.83 -14.48
CA ARG A 53 9.71 -8.97 -15.30
C ARG A 53 8.92 -8.08 -16.27
N LYS A 54 7.82 -8.57 -16.85
CA LYS A 54 6.95 -7.76 -17.73
C LYS A 54 6.26 -6.66 -16.93
N VAL A 55 5.74 -7.00 -15.75
CA VAL A 55 5.12 -6.01 -14.85
C VAL A 55 6.14 -5.02 -14.32
N HIS A 56 7.35 -5.47 -13.97
CA HIS A 56 8.45 -4.60 -13.56
C HIS A 56 8.82 -3.58 -14.65
N ALA A 57 8.95 -4.04 -15.88
CA ALA A 57 9.23 -3.16 -17.03
C ALA A 57 8.13 -2.11 -17.22
N PHE A 58 6.85 -2.51 -17.05
CA PHE A 58 5.71 -1.60 -17.06
C PHE A 58 5.80 -0.58 -15.92
N ASN A 59 6.01 -1.00 -14.67
CA ASN A 59 6.14 -0.13 -13.50
C ASN A 59 7.30 0.85 -13.67
N LYS A 60 8.46 0.38 -14.13
CA LYS A 60 9.63 1.21 -14.44
C LYS A 60 9.33 2.24 -15.53
N HIS A 61 8.56 1.87 -16.55
CA HIS A 61 8.11 2.80 -17.59
C HIS A 61 7.23 3.90 -17.02
N ILE A 62 6.23 3.54 -16.19
CA ILE A 62 5.34 4.50 -15.51
C ILE A 62 6.12 5.41 -14.57
N ASP A 63 7.08 4.88 -13.79
CA ASP A 63 7.95 5.72 -12.96
C ASP A 63 8.72 6.73 -13.82
N LYS A 64 9.36 6.28 -14.89
CA LYS A 64 10.17 7.13 -15.76
C LYS A 64 9.38 8.25 -16.43
N THR A 65 8.18 7.92 -16.93
CA THR A 65 7.39 8.86 -17.75
C THR A 65 6.45 9.74 -16.94
N THR A 66 6.04 9.29 -15.76
CA THR A 66 5.00 9.96 -14.99
C THR A 66 5.44 10.25 -13.57
N LEU A 67 5.76 9.21 -12.75
CA LEU A 67 5.94 9.37 -11.32
C LEU A 67 7.20 10.18 -10.98
N LYS A 68 8.32 9.86 -11.62
CA LYS A 68 9.60 10.59 -11.42
C LYS A 68 9.51 12.06 -11.81
N PRO A 69 9.02 12.48 -13.00
CA PRO A 69 8.87 13.89 -13.32
C PRO A 69 7.84 14.60 -12.43
N ALA A 70 6.69 13.96 -12.14
CA ALA A 70 5.68 14.53 -11.27
C ALA A 70 6.20 14.73 -9.83
N SER A 71 6.97 13.79 -9.29
CA SER A 71 7.57 13.92 -7.96
C SER A 71 8.59 15.05 -7.87
N LYS A 72 9.35 15.30 -8.93
CA LYS A 72 10.26 16.44 -9.00
C LYS A 72 9.50 17.78 -9.01
N VAL A 73 8.45 17.89 -9.83
CA VAL A 73 7.61 19.09 -9.86
C VAL A 73 6.98 19.30 -8.48
N TYR A 74 6.38 18.27 -7.89
CA TYR A 74 5.80 18.32 -6.56
C TYR A 74 6.80 18.81 -5.50
N GLY A 75 8.01 18.22 -5.47
CA GLY A 75 9.05 18.60 -4.51
C GLY A 75 9.59 20.02 -4.68
N ASN A 76 9.60 20.54 -5.92
CA ASN A 76 10.08 21.88 -6.22
C ASN A 76 9.01 22.97 -6.03
N VAL A 77 7.74 22.65 -6.28
CA VAL A 77 6.63 23.62 -6.22
C VAL A 77 6.04 23.70 -4.82
N ILE A 78 5.88 22.55 -4.13
CA ILE A 78 5.26 22.51 -2.82
C ILE A 78 6.32 22.69 -1.72
N PRO A 79 6.21 23.76 -0.89
CA PRO A 79 7.16 23.99 0.21
C PRO A 79 7.23 22.82 1.18
N ARG A 80 8.43 22.53 1.69
CA ARG A 80 8.68 21.40 2.59
C ARG A 80 7.71 21.32 3.79
N PRO A 81 7.36 22.42 4.50
CA PRO A 81 6.43 22.34 5.62
C PRO A 81 5.04 21.82 5.22
N ILE A 82 4.55 22.19 4.04
CA ILE A 82 3.24 21.70 3.52
C ILE A 82 3.33 20.22 3.18
N ARG A 83 4.41 19.79 2.53
CA ARG A 83 4.64 18.38 2.22
C ARG A 83 4.74 17.52 3.47
N LEU A 84 5.45 17.99 4.49
CA LEU A 84 5.55 17.32 5.80
C LEU A 84 4.19 17.25 6.51
N GLY A 85 3.40 18.32 6.49
CA GLY A 85 2.05 18.30 7.06
C GLY A 85 1.13 17.29 6.39
N ALA A 86 1.18 17.19 5.06
CA ALA A 86 0.42 16.19 4.31
C ALA A 86 0.90 14.75 4.61
N ALA A 87 2.22 14.54 4.72
CA ALA A 87 2.79 13.26 5.08
C ALA A 87 2.40 12.85 6.52
N ASN A 88 2.54 13.76 7.50
CA ASN A 88 2.15 13.50 8.88
C ASN A 88 0.66 13.17 9.02
N PHE A 89 -0.21 13.90 8.30
CA PHE A 89 -1.63 13.58 8.25
C PHE A 89 -1.87 12.17 7.72
N HIS A 90 -1.21 11.79 6.63
CA HIS A 90 -1.31 10.44 6.07
C HIS A 90 -0.85 9.39 7.09
N GLU A 91 0.30 9.59 7.72
CA GLU A 91 0.85 8.68 8.74
C GLU A 91 -0.08 8.57 9.96
N ASN A 92 -0.66 9.68 10.42
CA ASN A 92 -1.64 9.66 11.52
C ASN A 92 -2.89 8.81 11.16
N MET A 93 -3.31 8.82 9.90
CA MET A 93 -4.42 7.97 9.44
C MET A 93 -4.05 6.47 9.33
N GLN A 94 -2.76 6.11 9.40
CA GLN A 94 -2.32 4.73 9.49
C GLN A 94 -2.32 4.19 10.93
N GLU A 95 -2.29 5.04 11.96
CA GLU A 95 -2.21 4.60 13.37
C GLU A 95 -3.33 3.62 13.78
N PRO A 96 -4.61 3.80 13.38
CA PRO A 96 -5.65 2.80 13.67
C PRO A 96 -5.40 1.43 13.05
N LYS A 97 -4.82 1.37 11.83
CA LYS A 97 -4.41 0.14 11.18
C LYS A 97 -3.26 -0.51 11.95
N ARG A 98 -2.24 0.26 12.34
CA ARG A 98 -1.09 -0.22 13.14
C ARG A 98 -1.56 -0.78 14.47
N PHE A 99 -2.45 -0.07 15.16
CA PHE A 99 -3.06 -0.54 16.41
C PHE A 99 -3.66 -1.95 16.28
N VAL A 100 -4.45 -2.20 15.24
CA VAL A 100 -5.06 -3.52 15.02
C VAL A 100 -3.98 -4.58 14.73
N ASN A 101 -2.97 -4.25 13.94
CA ASN A 101 -1.88 -5.15 13.61
C ASN A 101 -1.02 -5.47 14.86
N HIS A 102 -0.63 -4.49 15.67
CA HIS A 102 0.11 -4.73 16.91
C HIS A 102 -0.70 -5.55 17.92
N LEU A 103 -2.02 -5.35 18.00
CA LEU A 103 -2.87 -6.24 18.79
C LEU A 103 -2.85 -7.68 18.25
N GLY A 104 -2.90 -7.85 16.93
CA GLY A 104 -2.80 -9.15 16.28
C GLY A 104 -1.47 -9.86 16.52
N GLN A 105 -0.40 -9.11 16.74
CA GLN A 105 0.95 -9.58 17.07
C GLN A 105 1.17 -9.73 18.58
N ALA A 106 0.16 -9.49 19.43
CA ALA A 106 0.27 -9.45 20.89
C ALA A 106 1.25 -8.39 21.44
N GLU A 107 1.58 -7.35 20.65
CA GLU A 107 2.47 -6.25 21.02
C GLU A 107 1.69 -5.09 21.66
N PHE A 108 1.14 -5.32 22.86
CA PHE A 108 0.21 -4.40 23.53
C PHE A 108 0.80 -3.02 23.84
N ILE A 109 2.11 -2.93 24.10
CA ILE A 109 2.80 -1.65 24.35
C ILE A 109 2.80 -0.81 23.08
N LYS A 110 3.15 -1.40 21.93
CA LYS A 110 3.13 -0.70 20.64
C LYS A 110 1.71 -0.31 20.26
N ALA A 111 0.74 -1.21 20.42
CA ALA A 111 -0.67 -0.90 20.19
C ALA A 111 -1.16 0.29 21.05
N THR A 112 -0.79 0.36 22.32
CA THR A 112 -1.12 1.50 23.19
C THR A 112 -0.44 2.78 22.69
N THR A 113 0.78 2.69 22.19
CA THR A 113 1.50 3.82 21.60
C THR A 113 0.77 4.35 20.37
N ASP A 114 0.31 3.48 19.46
CA ASP A 114 -0.43 3.89 18.25
C ASP A 114 -1.70 4.67 18.59
N VAL A 115 -2.52 4.17 19.54
CA VAL A 115 -3.72 4.90 19.99
C VAL A 115 -3.36 6.24 20.60
N THR A 116 -2.33 6.27 21.44
CA THR A 116 -1.90 7.51 22.09
C THR A 116 -1.41 8.52 21.06
N ARG A 117 -0.62 8.09 20.09
CA ARG A 117 -0.19 8.93 18.97
C ARG A 117 -1.37 9.45 18.16
N PHE A 118 -2.30 8.58 17.78
CA PHE A 118 -3.50 8.97 17.05
C PHE A 118 -4.29 10.05 17.80
N VAL A 119 -4.53 9.89 19.10
CA VAL A 119 -5.28 10.85 19.91
C VAL A 119 -4.53 12.19 20.02
N ILE A 120 -3.24 12.17 20.34
CA ILE A 120 -2.44 13.39 20.48
C ILE A 120 -2.33 14.13 19.15
N ASN A 121 -1.97 13.44 18.09
CA ASN A 121 -1.77 14.05 16.79
C ASN A 121 -3.09 14.53 16.19
N SER A 122 -4.20 13.82 16.41
CA SER A 122 -5.51 14.25 15.92
C SER A 122 -6.07 15.45 16.70
N SER A 123 -5.78 15.57 18.01
CA SER A 123 -6.27 16.68 18.85
C SER A 123 -5.31 17.87 18.82
N VAL A 124 -4.13 17.71 19.42
CA VAL A 124 -3.13 18.78 19.54
C VAL A 124 -2.40 19.03 18.24
N GLY A 125 -2.19 17.97 17.43
CA GLY A 125 -1.50 18.04 16.14
C GLY A 125 -2.40 18.47 14.96
N ILE A 126 -3.62 18.95 15.21
CA ILE A 126 -4.58 19.41 14.19
C ILE A 126 -4.79 18.32 13.14
N PHE A 127 -5.53 17.27 13.51
CA PHE A 127 -5.80 16.08 12.68
C PHE A 127 -4.53 15.35 12.18
N GLY A 128 -3.39 15.53 12.85
CA GLY A 128 -2.14 14.88 12.48
C GLY A 128 -1.27 15.68 11.50
N ILE A 129 -1.61 16.91 11.14
CA ILE A 129 -0.73 17.79 10.35
C ILE A 129 0.61 18.01 11.07
N PHE A 130 0.58 18.10 12.39
CA PHE A 130 1.76 18.19 13.22
C PHE A 130 1.95 16.88 13.99
N ASP A 131 3.11 16.23 13.86
CA ASP A 131 3.46 15.05 14.65
C ASP A 131 3.97 15.51 16.03
N VAL A 132 3.02 15.80 16.91
CA VAL A 132 3.29 16.22 18.32
C VAL A 132 3.76 15.04 19.15
N ALA A 133 3.24 13.84 18.88
CA ALA A 133 3.59 12.62 19.61
C ALA A 133 5.10 12.33 19.53
N SER A 134 5.71 12.45 18.36
CA SER A 134 7.16 12.26 18.20
C SER A 134 8.00 13.28 18.97
N ARG A 135 7.47 14.50 19.19
CA ARG A 135 8.17 15.52 20.00
C ARG A 135 8.23 15.20 21.48
N ILE A 136 7.36 14.32 21.97
CA ILE A 136 7.38 13.79 23.34
C ILE A 136 7.90 12.36 23.39
N SER A 137 8.71 11.97 22.40
CA SER A 137 9.38 10.65 22.31
C SER A 137 8.44 9.46 22.17
N LEU A 138 7.21 9.65 21.72
CA LEU A 138 6.32 8.60 21.28
C LEU A 138 6.54 8.40 19.78
N PHE A 139 7.45 7.52 19.42
CA PHE A 139 7.77 7.24 18.02
C PHE A 139 6.79 6.20 17.42
N SER A 140 6.49 6.36 16.13
CA SER A 140 5.72 5.38 15.38
C SER A 140 6.56 4.14 15.13
N ASP A 141 5.94 2.99 15.26
CA ASP A 141 6.48 1.71 14.80
C ASP A 141 5.60 1.23 13.65
N ASP A 142 6.20 1.10 12.46
CA ASP A 142 5.42 0.77 11.26
C ASP A 142 5.15 -0.73 11.22
N THR A 143 3.89 -1.10 11.01
CA THR A 143 3.48 -2.50 10.88
C THR A 143 2.30 -2.63 9.93
N GLU A 144 2.25 -3.78 9.27
CA GLU A 144 1.22 -4.15 8.29
C GLU A 144 0.67 -5.54 8.62
N PHE A 145 -0.42 -5.92 7.98
CA PHE A 145 -0.98 -7.26 8.15
C PHE A 145 -0.04 -8.35 7.61
N ASP A 146 0.93 -8.00 6.77
CA ASP A 146 1.97 -8.92 6.32
C ASP A 146 2.82 -9.42 7.49
N GLU A 147 3.25 -8.51 8.37
CA GLU A 147 4.00 -8.84 9.59
C GLU A 147 3.13 -9.59 10.61
N THR A 148 1.86 -9.20 10.75
CA THR A 148 0.90 -9.93 11.58
C THR A 148 0.73 -11.37 11.08
N SER A 149 0.65 -11.56 9.77
CA SER A 149 0.59 -12.89 9.17
C SER A 149 1.87 -13.69 9.39
N ALA A 150 3.05 -13.04 9.31
CA ALA A 150 4.34 -13.63 9.61
C ALA A 150 4.41 -14.12 11.07
N TYR A 151 3.99 -13.30 12.02
CA TYR A 151 3.90 -13.63 13.43
C TYR A 151 3.08 -14.91 13.69
N TRP A 152 2.01 -15.13 12.93
CA TRP A 152 1.18 -16.33 12.98
C TRP A 152 1.72 -17.49 12.16
N GLY A 153 2.93 -17.38 11.59
CA GLY A 153 3.62 -18.45 10.88
C GLY A 153 3.18 -18.62 9.43
N PHE A 154 2.47 -17.67 8.83
CA PHE A 154 2.16 -17.74 7.41
C PHE A 154 3.40 -17.47 6.57
N PRO A 155 3.77 -18.34 5.63
CA PRO A 155 4.95 -18.16 4.80
C PRO A 155 4.78 -16.98 3.84
N VAL A 156 5.88 -16.30 3.50
CA VAL A 156 5.91 -15.18 2.53
C VAL A 156 5.29 -15.59 1.18
N GLY A 157 5.53 -16.84 0.77
CA GLY A 157 5.10 -17.34 -0.53
C GLY A 157 5.96 -16.80 -1.69
N PRO A 158 5.61 -17.14 -2.94
CA PRO A 158 6.27 -16.66 -4.13
C PRO A 158 6.26 -15.14 -4.25
N TYR A 159 7.34 -14.60 -4.83
CA TYR A 159 7.44 -13.20 -5.18
C TYR A 159 6.47 -12.82 -6.30
N LEU A 160 5.85 -11.68 -6.19
CA LEU A 160 4.96 -11.06 -7.17
C LEU A 160 5.37 -9.60 -7.42
N GLU A 161 5.34 -9.21 -8.66
CA GLU A 161 5.42 -7.79 -9.03
C GLU A 161 4.01 -7.31 -9.42
N LEU A 162 3.45 -6.38 -8.64
CA LEU A 162 2.09 -5.88 -8.87
C LEU A 162 2.10 -4.62 -9.74
N PRO A 163 1.21 -4.51 -10.74
CA PRO A 163 1.10 -3.28 -11.54
C PRO A 163 0.80 -2.07 -10.66
N PHE A 164 1.49 -0.97 -10.88
CA PHE A 164 1.43 0.31 -10.14
C PHE A 164 1.89 0.25 -8.68
N VAL A 165 1.90 -0.91 -8.04
CA VAL A 165 2.28 -1.10 -6.64
C VAL A 165 3.77 -1.42 -6.51
N GLY A 166 4.27 -2.31 -7.38
CA GLY A 166 5.66 -2.76 -7.36
C GLY A 166 5.86 -4.11 -6.67
N PRO A 167 7.00 -4.31 -5.97
CA PRO A 167 7.38 -5.58 -5.36
C PRO A 167 6.40 -6.01 -4.27
N SER A 168 6.04 -7.29 -4.27
CA SER A 168 5.13 -7.91 -3.32
C SER A 168 5.42 -9.43 -3.22
N SER A 169 4.62 -10.11 -2.43
CA SER A 169 4.54 -11.57 -2.35
C SER A 169 3.06 -11.99 -2.33
N ILE A 170 2.78 -13.28 -2.34
CA ILE A 170 1.40 -13.75 -2.17
C ILE A 170 0.86 -13.29 -0.82
N ARG A 171 1.62 -13.47 0.27
CA ARG A 171 1.24 -12.99 1.61
C ARG A 171 1.05 -11.48 1.61
N GLY A 172 2.02 -10.71 1.11
CA GLY A 172 1.94 -9.26 1.03
C GLY A 172 0.77 -8.74 0.20
N SER A 173 0.44 -9.42 -0.90
CA SER A 173 -0.71 -9.02 -1.74
C SER A 173 -2.06 -9.21 -1.03
N ILE A 174 -2.21 -10.29 -0.27
CA ILE A 174 -3.40 -10.53 0.57
C ILE A 174 -3.44 -9.50 1.70
N SER A 175 -2.32 -9.25 2.33
CA SER A 175 -2.17 -8.30 3.44
C SER A 175 -2.56 -6.89 3.04
N MET A 176 -2.20 -6.43 1.86
CA MET A 176 -2.63 -5.13 1.33
C MET A 176 -4.16 -4.99 1.26
N LEU A 177 -4.89 -6.07 0.93
CA LEU A 177 -6.34 -6.04 0.90
C LEU A 177 -6.94 -5.92 2.30
N VAL A 178 -6.35 -6.61 3.28
CA VAL A 178 -6.77 -6.53 4.69
C VAL A 178 -6.47 -5.13 5.23
N ASP A 179 -5.26 -4.63 5.05
CA ASP A 179 -4.85 -3.30 5.49
C ASP A 179 -5.69 -2.18 4.87
N TYR A 180 -6.10 -2.33 3.62
CA TYR A 180 -7.03 -1.40 2.99
C TYR A 180 -8.38 -1.35 3.74
N THR A 181 -8.89 -2.49 4.19
CA THR A 181 -10.16 -2.53 4.96
C THR A 181 -10.02 -1.99 6.37
N LEU A 182 -8.84 -2.08 6.98
CA LEU A 182 -8.53 -1.55 8.32
C LEU A 182 -8.25 -0.04 8.32
N ASN A 183 -7.99 0.55 7.16
CA ASN A 183 -7.71 1.98 7.07
C ASN A 183 -8.99 2.80 7.23
N PRO A 184 -9.11 3.69 8.24
CA PRO A 184 -10.32 4.47 8.48
C PRO A 184 -10.68 5.37 7.29
N MET A 185 -9.71 5.79 6.49
CA MET A 185 -9.95 6.54 5.28
C MET A 185 -10.77 5.74 4.25
N SER A 186 -10.59 4.43 4.16
CA SER A 186 -11.37 3.57 3.26
C SER A 186 -12.82 3.44 3.71
N LEU A 187 -13.07 3.48 5.03
CA LEU A 187 -14.41 3.39 5.62
C LEU A 187 -15.21 4.69 5.44
N LEU A 188 -14.52 5.83 5.44
CA LEU A 188 -15.13 7.15 5.24
C LEU A 188 -15.42 7.47 3.77
N SER A 189 -14.93 6.64 2.86
CA SER A 189 -15.04 6.89 1.42
C SER A 189 -16.41 6.54 0.87
N GLY A 190 -17.28 7.52 0.80
CA GLY A 190 -18.43 7.50 -0.11
C GLY A 190 -17.97 7.62 -1.59
N PRO A 191 -18.85 7.36 -2.56
CA PRO A 191 -18.50 7.42 -3.98
C PRO A 191 -17.97 8.78 -4.48
N ALA A 192 -18.33 9.88 -3.79
CA ALA A 192 -17.84 11.22 -4.09
C ALA A 192 -16.52 11.55 -3.35
N GLU A 193 -16.26 10.88 -2.24
CA GLU A 193 -15.09 11.10 -1.36
C GLU A 193 -13.91 10.21 -1.76
N GLY A 194 -14.14 9.15 -2.55
CA GLY A 194 -13.08 8.29 -3.09
C GLY A 194 -12.03 9.06 -3.90
N ALA A 195 -12.41 10.16 -4.56
CA ALA A 195 -11.47 11.00 -5.27
C ALA A 195 -10.49 11.71 -4.32
N SER A 196 -10.91 12.12 -3.13
CA SER A 196 -10.03 12.76 -2.14
C SER A 196 -9.00 11.78 -1.59
N LEU A 197 -9.37 10.52 -1.35
CA LEU A 197 -8.45 9.48 -0.89
C LEU A 197 -7.39 9.12 -1.93
N ILE A 198 -7.81 8.98 -3.18
CA ILE A 198 -6.88 8.75 -4.30
C ILE A 198 -5.89 9.91 -4.37
N THR A 199 -6.36 11.15 -4.18
CA THR A 199 -5.50 12.33 -4.19
C THR A 199 -4.50 12.32 -3.03
N PHE A 200 -4.92 12.01 -1.79
CA PHE A 200 -4.01 11.95 -0.64
C PHE A 200 -2.97 10.85 -0.78
N ASN A 201 -3.36 9.66 -1.23
CA ASN A 201 -2.42 8.58 -1.49
C ASN A 201 -1.44 8.95 -2.62
N ALA A 202 -1.91 9.56 -3.70
CA ALA A 202 -1.07 10.03 -4.79
C ALA A 202 -0.05 11.08 -4.32
N LEU A 203 -0.46 12.04 -3.49
CA LEU A 203 0.45 13.05 -2.92
C LEU A 203 1.51 12.40 -2.03
N ASN A 204 1.16 11.40 -1.22
CA ASN A 204 2.11 10.67 -0.39
C ASN A 204 3.10 9.87 -1.25
N ILE A 205 2.64 9.21 -2.32
CA ILE A 205 3.50 8.51 -3.29
C ILE A 205 4.49 9.49 -3.94
N LEU A 206 4.01 10.67 -4.37
CA LEU A 206 4.87 11.70 -4.96
C LEU A 206 5.91 12.21 -3.96
N ASN A 207 5.50 12.42 -2.70
CA ASN A 207 6.42 12.84 -1.64
C ASN A 207 7.49 11.78 -1.36
N LYS A 208 7.09 10.52 -1.14
CA LYS A 208 8.03 9.40 -0.94
C LYS A 208 8.97 9.24 -2.15
N ARG A 209 8.43 9.33 -3.40
CA ARG A 209 9.27 9.26 -4.61
C ARG A 209 10.26 10.43 -4.71
N HIS A 210 9.88 11.62 -4.24
CA HIS A 210 10.78 12.78 -4.19
C HIS A 210 11.86 12.60 -3.12
N GLU A 211 11.51 12.20 -1.90
CA GLU A 211 12.44 12.07 -0.78
C GLU A 211 13.43 10.92 -0.97
N PHE A 212 12.96 9.78 -1.44
CA PHE A 212 13.80 8.60 -1.70
C PHE A 212 14.28 8.53 -3.16
N GLY A 213 14.22 9.64 -3.89
CA GLY A 213 14.49 9.70 -5.32
C GLY A 213 15.82 9.09 -5.75
N THR A 214 16.90 9.40 -5.04
CA THR A 214 18.24 8.87 -5.33
C THR A 214 18.32 7.35 -5.13
N MET A 215 17.72 6.84 -4.05
CA MET A 215 17.69 5.41 -3.75
C MET A 215 16.89 4.65 -4.83
N VAL A 216 15.71 5.14 -5.17
CA VAL A 216 14.86 4.54 -6.20
C VAL A 216 15.55 4.58 -7.57
N ASP A 217 16.20 5.70 -7.91
CA ASP A 217 16.96 5.82 -9.16
C ASP A 217 18.14 4.84 -9.21
N THR A 218 18.81 4.60 -8.10
CA THR A 218 19.91 3.63 -8.02
C THR A 218 19.41 2.22 -8.30
N ILE A 219 18.30 1.82 -7.70
CA ILE A 219 17.73 0.49 -7.88
C ILE A 219 17.16 0.32 -9.30
N LEU A 220 16.34 1.27 -9.76
CA LEU A 220 15.62 1.11 -11.02
C LEU A 220 16.45 1.41 -12.27
N TYR A 221 17.40 2.35 -12.20
CA TYR A 221 18.07 2.86 -13.41
C TYR A 221 19.56 2.63 -13.43
N ASN A 222 20.23 2.51 -12.28
CA ASN A 222 21.68 2.40 -12.21
C ASN A 222 22.15 0.96 -11.89
N SER A 223 21.24 0.04 -11.56
CA SER A 223 21.56 -1.37 -11.35
C SER A 223 21.71 -2.11 -12.68
N LEU A 224 22.52 -3.17 -12.70
CA LEU A 224 22.69 -4.05 -13.88
C LEU A 224 21.39 -4.76 -14.25
N ASP A 225 20.66 -5.27 -13.25
CA ASP A 225 19.32 -5.86 -13.38
C ASP A 225 18.40 -5.25 -12.33
N SER A 226 17.58 -4.31 -12.77
CA SER A 226 16.67 -3.59 -11.87
C SER A 226 15.58 -4.49 -11.26
N TYR A 227 15.15 -5.51 -11.98
CA TYR A 227 14.19 -6.49 -11.46
C TYR A 227 14.81 -7.30 -10.31
N TYR A 228 15.99 -7.86 -10.52
CA TYR A 228 16.70 -8.63 -9.51
C TYR A 228 17.01 -7.78 -8.26
N SER A 229 17.47 -6.55 -8.47
CA SER A 229 17.79 -5.62 -7.37
C SER A 229 16.55 -5.27 -6.56
N THR A 230 15.42 -4.96 -7.21
CA THR A 230 14.13 -4.66 -6.55
C THR A 230 13.62 -5.87 -5.77
N ARG A 231 13.60 -7.05 -6.40
CA ARG A 231 13.17 -8.31 -5.78
C ARG A 231 14.04 -8.66 -4.57
N SER A 232 15.36 -8.58 -4.73
CA SER A 232 16.32 -8.89 -3.65
C SER A 232 16.14 -7.96 -2.45
N THR A 233 15.99 -6.66 -2.69
CA THR A 233 15.74 -5.68 -1.63
C THR A 233 14.44 -5.99 -0.89
N TYR A 234 13.33 -6.25 -1.62
CA TYR A 234 12.05 -6.61 -1.02
C TYR A 234 12.14 -7.89 -0.15
N LEU A 235 12.73 -8.96 -0.69
CA LEU A 235 12.82 -10.21 0.04
C LEU A 235 13.72 -10.11 1.29
N GLN A 236 14.78 -9.29 1.25
CA GLN A 236 15.63 -9.06 2.42
C GLN A 236 14.89 -8.37 3.57
N THR A 237 13.97 -7.48 3.27
CA THR A 237 13.12 -6.85 4.32
C THR A 237 12.13 -7.84 4.91
N ARG A 238 11.62 -8.77 4.12
CA ARG A 238 10.57 -9.74 4.55
C ARG A 238 11.09 -11.03 5.21
N ILE A 239 12.39 -11.35 5.06
CA ILE A 239 13.01 -12.52 5.73
C ILE A 239 13.33 -12.20 7.20
N ASN A 240 13.51 -10.95 7.54
CA ASN A 240 13.87 -10.52 8.90
C ASN A 240 12.64 -10.22 9.80
N GLU A 241 11.43 -10.45 9.29
CA GLU A 241 10.16 -10.40 10.02
C GLU A 241 9.81 -11.78 10.59
#